data_e9964a3b8c762f60d88419df44b43650
#
_entry.id   e9964a3b8c762f60d88419df44b43650
#
_cell.length_a   1.000
_cell.length_b   1.000
_cell.length_c   1.000
_cell.angle_alpha   90.00
_cell.angle_beta   90.00
_cell.angle_gamma   90.00
#
_symmetry.space_group_name_H-M   'P 1'
#
loop_
_entity.id
_entity.type
_entity.pdbx_description
1 polymer ?
#
loop_
_entity_poly.entity_id
_entity_poly.type
_entity_poly.pdbx_seq_one_letter_code
_entity_poly.pdbx_strand_id
1 'polypeptide(L)'
;MSFRRVAGLVFLAACASGPQTVRNDGSLTGAATPQLAVDMFLKAVNEKDIQAMGTVFGTKDGPARQTVDRTELEKRLIILACYFNHDSARTLGEDRGTQDHREVRVELKKGNLSRQTTFYTIQGPARRWYVDNMDIAAVRDFCGNPGTGRSGR
;
A
#
# COMPACT_ATOMS: atom_id res chain seq x y z
N MET A 1 45.46 -66.96 -9.32
CA MET A 1 44.43 -66.37 -8.45
C MET A 1 44.61 -64.86 -8.48
N SER A 2 43.82 -64.17 -9.29
CA SER A 2 43.97 -62.72 -9.50
C SER A 2 42.89 -61.97 -8.69
N PHE A 3 43.33 -61.19 -7.71
CA PHE A 3 42.45 -60.28 -6.98
C PHE A 3 42.36 -58.95 -7.71
N ARG A 4 41.22 -58.70 -8.35
CA ARG A 4 40.89 -57.37 -8.92
C ARG A 4 40.33 -56.50 -7.81
N ARG A 5 41.07 -55.44 -7.42
CA ARG A 5 40.61 -54.39 -6.55
C ARG A 5 39.76 -53.40 -7.36
N VAL A 6 38.49 -53.32 -7.04
CA VAL A 6 37.58 -52.28 -7.56
C VAL A 6 37.72 -51.08 -6.65
N ALA A 7 38.26 -49.98 -7.19
CA ALA A 7 38.29 -48.69 -6.50
C ALA A 7 36.97 -47.98 -6.75
N GLY A 8 36.16 -47.85 -5.71
CA GLY A 8 34.94 -47.04 -5.75
C GLY A 8 35.27 -45.55 -5.69
N LEU A 9 34.94 -44.81 -6.73
CA LEU A 9 34.99 -43.35 -6.74
C LEU A 9 33.74 -42.80 -6.03
N VAL A 10 33.91 -42.19 -4.88
CA VAL A 10 32.85 -41.46 -4.18
C VAL A 10 32.83 -40.02 -4.73
N PHE A 11 31.83 -39.67 -5.52
CA PHE A 11 31.58 -38.30 -5.92
C PHE A 11 30.86 -37.55 -4.78
N LEU A 12 31.61 -36.72 -4.07
CA LEU A 12 31.04 -35.71 -3.16
C LEU A 12 30.45 -34.59 -4.02
N ALA A 13 29.12 -34.57 -4.18
CA ALA A 13 28.41 -33.44 -4.73
C ALA A 13 28.39 -32.30 -3.69
N ALA A 14 29.29 -31.35 -3.82
CA ALA A 14 29.26 -30.10 -3.07
C ALA A 14 28.10 -29.24 -3.58
N CYS A 15 27.01 -29.19 -2.80
CA CYS A 15 25.97 -28.14 -3.00
C CYS A 15 26.59 -26.80 -2.64
N ALA A 16 27.06 -26.08 -3.64
CA ALA A 16 27.44 -24.67 -3.50
C ALA A 16 26.16 -23.86 -3.33
N SER A 17 25.74 -23.64 -2.08
CA SER A 17 24.79 -22.60 -1.74
C SER A 17 25.49 -21.25 -1.94
N GLY A 18 25.46 -20.71 -3.14
CA GLY A 18 25.90 -19.35 -3.41
C GLY A 18 25.08 -18.37 -2.54
N PRO A 19 25.69 -17.28 -2.07
CA PRO A 19 24.94 -16.24 -1.38
C PRO A 19 23.85 -15.75 -2.34
N GLN A 20 22.60 -16.01 -2.01
CA GLN A 20 21.49 -15.35 -2.66
C GLN A 20 21.63 -13.87 -2.30
N THR A 21 22.23 -13.10 -3.19
CA THR A 21 22.05 -11.66 -3.17
C THR A 21 20.54 -11.44 -3.25
N VAL A 22 19.94 -11.14 -2.09
CA VAL A 22 18.61 -10.53 -2.06
C VAL A 22 18.79 -9.28 -2.92
N ARG A 23 18.39 -9.38 -4.19
CA ARG A 23 18.11 -8.19 -4.97
C ARG A 23 17.04 -7.49 -4.17
N ASN A 24 17.44 -6.47 -3.43
CA ASN A 24 16.56 -5.38 -3.10
C ASN A 24 16.14 -4.79 -4.45
N ASP A 25 15.20 -5.45 -5.10
CA ASP A 25 14.38 -4.81 -6.10
C ASP A 25 13.71 -3.67 -5.34
N GLY A 26 14.39 -2.53 -5.31
CA GLY A 26 14.02 -1.35 -4.55
C GLY A 26 12.70 -0.82 -5.00
N SER A 27 11.68 -1.62 -4.81
CA SER A 27 10.30 -1.20 -4.80
C SER A 27 9.34 -2.33 -5.10
N LEU A 28 9.04 -3.14 -4.15
CA LEU A 28 7.71 -3.75 -4.15
C LEU A 28 6.71 -2.61 -3.94
N THR A 29 6.40 -1.89 -5.02
CA THR A 29 5.36 -0.88 -5.03
C THR A 29 4.02 -1.53 -5.32
N GLY A 30 2.95 -0.89 -4.85
CA GLY A 30 1.63 -1.46 -4.92
C GLY A 30 1.45 -2.67 -4.01
N ALA A 31 0.28 -3.26 -4.05
CA ALA A 31 -0.12 -4.39 -3.20
C ALA A 31 -0.56 -5.60 -4.02
N ALA A 32 -0.68 -6.76 -3.37
CA ALA A 32 -1.14 -7.98 -4.04
C ALA A 32 -2.66 -7.97 -4.31
N THR A 33 -3.43 -7.23 -3.51
CA THR A 33 -4.89 -7.13 -3.63
C THR A 33 -5.35 -5.69 -3.46
N PRO A 34 -6.55 -5.33 -3.95
CA PRO A 34 -7.14 -4.01 -3.76
C PRO A 34 -7.23 -3.61 -2.29
N GLN A 35 -7.78 -4.49 -1.47
CA GLN A 35 -7.91 -4.24 -0.03
C GLN A 35 -6.55 -4.00 0.63
N LEU A 36 -5.54 -4.82 0.32
CA LEU A 36 -4.21 -4.65 0.89
C LEU A 36 -3.57 -3.30 0.50
N ALA A 37 -3.84 -2.80 -0.72
CA ALA A 37 -3.39 -1.48 -1.14
C ALA A 37 -3.96 -0.37 -0.25
N VAL A 38 -5.26 -0.46 0.07
CA VAL A 38 -5.94 0.48 0.98
C VAL A 38 -5.42 0.35 2.41
N ASP A 39 -5.26 -0.87 2.92
CA ASP A 39 -4.75 -1.10 4.27
C ASP A 39 -3.31 -0.55 4.43
N MET A 40 -2.44 -0.76 3.44
CA MET A 40 -1.08 -0.21 3.43
C MET A 40 -1.09 1.32 3.36
N PHE A 41 -1.98 1.91 2.55
CA PHE A 41 -2.13 3.36 2.45
C PHE A 41 -2.58 3.96 3.79
N LEU A 42 -3.64 3.42 4.40
CA LEU A 42 -4.18 3.89 5.67
C LEU A 42 -3.19 3.71 6.84
N LYS A 43 -2.44 2.62 6.85
CA LYS A 43 -1.35 2.41 7.80
C LYS A 43 -0.28 3.50 7.67
N ALA A 44 0.18 3.77 6.44
CA ALA A 44 1.17 4.81 6.19
C ALA A 44 0.67 6.22 6.56
N VAL A 45 -0.64 6.50 6.35
CA VAL A 45 -1.29 7.74 6.82
C VAL A 45 -1.14 7.90 8.33
N ASN A 46 -1.45 6.88 9.11
CA ASN A 46 -1.36 6.94 10.57
C ASN A 46 0.07 7.05 11.07
N GLU A 47 1.01 6.44 10.38
CA GLU A 47 2.45 6.53 10.65
C GLU A 47 3.05 7.86 10.17
N LYS A 48 2.29 8.66 9.41
CA LYS A 48 2.74 9.90 8.75
C LYS A 48 3.92 9.64 7.79
N ASP A 49 3.99 8.45 7.25
CA ASP A 49 5.03 8.02 6.33
C ASP A 49 4.62 8.32 4.89
N ILE A 50 4.96 9.54 4.44
CA ILE A 50 4.67 10.02 3.08
C ILE A 50 5.35 9.14 2.03
N GLN A 51 6.53 8.60 2.31
CA GLN A 51 7.24 7.74 1.38
C GLN A 51 6.52 6.39 1.22
N ALA A 52 6.08 5.79 2.31
CA ALA A 52 5.28 4.57 2.27
C ALA A 52 3.93 4.79 1.56
N MET A 53 3.24 5.92 1.81
CA MET A 53 2.04 6.29 1.04
C MET A 53 2.32 6.29 -0.46
N GLY A 54 3.43 6.89 -0.90
CA GLY A 54 3.86 6.97 -2.29
C GLY A 54 4.21 5.62 -2.93
N THR A 55 4.38 4.56 -2.15
CA THR A 55 4.61 3.20 -2.69
C THR A 55 3.33 2.52 -3.17
N VAL A 56 2.18 2.89 -2.60
CA VAL A 56 0.87 2.28 -2.89
C VAL A 56 -0.12 3.25 -3.53
N PHE A 57 0.21 4.55 -3.58
CA PHE A 57 -0.55 5.56 -4.33
C PHE A 57 -0.05 5.59 -5.77
N GLY A 58 -0.97 5.44 -6.75
CA GLY A 58 -0.57 5.35 -8.15
C GLY A 58 -1.72 5.15 -9.11
N THR A 59 -1.39 4.83 -10.35
CA THR A 59 -2.32 4.63 -11.45
C THR A 59 -2.08 3.27 -12.13
N LYS A 60 -2.79 3.02 -13.21
CA LYS A 60 -2.53 1.84 -14.08
C LYS A 60 -1.08 1.78 -14.62
N ASP A 61 -0.38 2.91 -14.64
CA ASP A 61 1.00 3.00 -15.12
C ASP A 61 2.04 2.73 -14.01
N GLY A 62 1.58 2.57 -12.77
CA GLY A 62 2.42 2.27 -11.62
C GLY A 62 2.35 3.31 -10.51
N PRO A 63 3.32 3.32 -9.59
CA PRO A 63 3.31 4.22 -8.46
C PRO A 63 3.49 5.67 -8.89
N ALA A 64 2.72 6.58 -8.31
CA ALA A 64 2.73 8.01 -8.65
C ALA A 64 4.12 8.65 -8.51
N ARG A 65 4.97 8.14 -7.62
CA ARG A 65 6.35 8.61 -7.43
C ARG A 65 7.25 8.46 -8.67
N GLN A 66 6.85 7.66 -9.66
CA GLN A 66 7.58 7.47 -10.93
C GLN A 66 7.09 8.40 -12.03
N THR A 67 5.87 8.94 -11.93
CA THR A 67 5.20 9.69 -12.99
C THR A 67 4.88 11.13 -12.61
N VAL A 68 4.86 11.45 -11.32
CA VAL A 68 4.55 12.79 -10.79
C VAL A 68 5.81 13.40 -10.17
N ASP A 69 5.98 14.72 -10.34
CA ASP A 69 7.05 15.45 -9.65
C ASP A 69 7.01 15.18 -8.15
N ARG A 70 8.19 14.98 -7.56
CA ARG A 70 8.31 14.59 -6.15
C ARG A 70 7.68 15.59 -5.20
N THR A 71 7.94 16.88 -5.42
CA THR A 71 7.44 17.94 -4.53
C THR A 71 5.93 18.04 -4.62
N GLU A 72 5.37 17.91 -5.82
CA GLU A 72 3.93 17.92 -6.04
C GLU A 72 3.25 16.69 -5.41
N LEU A 73 3.84 15.51 -5.57
CA LEU A 73 3.33 14.29 -4.97
C LEU A 73 3.34 14.39 -3.43
N GLU A 74 4.43 14.83 -2.83
CA GLU A 74 4.54 14.99 -1.38
C GLU A 74 3.48 15.94 -0.83
N LYS A 75 3.22 17.07 -1.50
CA LYS A 75 2.13 18.00 -1.12
C LYS A 75 0.78 17.31 -1.13
N ARG A 76 0.46 16.56 -2.19
CA ARG A 76 -0.80 15.82 -2.29
C ARG A 76 -0.93 14.79 -1.17
N LEU A 77 0.10 14.01 -0.92
CA LEU A 77 0.08 12.97 0.11
C LEU A 77 -0.04 13.56 1.52
N ILE A 78 0.59 14.71 1.80
CA ILE A 78 0.43 15.43 3.08
C ILE A 78 -1.04 15.86 3.29
N ILE A 79 -1.69 16.37 2.24
CA ILE A 79 -3.10 16.75 2.29
C ILE A 79 -3.98 15.51 2.53
N LEU A 80 -3.73 14.43 1.81
CA LEU A 80 -4.47 13.18 1.99
C LEU A 80 -4.25 12.59 3.39
N ALA A 81 -3.03 12.66 3.91
CA ALA A 81 -2.74 12.21 5.27
C ALA A 81 -3.54 12.99 6.34
N CYS A 82 -3.85 14.28 6.12
CA CYS A 82 -4.73 15.02 7.00
C CYS A 82 -6.16 14.48 6.96
N TYR A 83 -6.72 14.31 5.78
CA TYR A 83 -8.11 13.86 5.60
C TYR A 83 -8.35 12.42 6.05
N PHE A 84 -7.38 11.55 5.87
CA PHE A 84 -7.51 10.12 6.18
C PHE A 84 -6.86 9.70 7.50
N ASN A 85 -6.34 10.66 8.31
CA ASN A 85 -5.89 10.37 9.66
C ASN A 85 -7.05 9.88 10.53
N HIS A 86 -6.88 8.72 11.17
CA HIS A 86 -7.95 8.03 11.89
C HIS A 86 -7.40 7.28 13.10
N ASP A 87 -8.28 6.96 14.04
CA ASP A 87 -7.96 6.13 15.21
C ASP A 87 -8.16 4.64 14.89
N SER A 88 -9.14 4.33 14.05
CA SER A 88 -9.40 2.97 13.58
C SER A 88 -10.01 2.95 12.19
N ALA A 89 -9.69 1.91 11.42
CA ALA A 89 -10.23 1.63 10.11
C ALA A 89 -10.82 0.22 10.06
N ARG A 90 -11.92 0.05 9.34
CA ARG A 90 -12.54 -1.24 9.10
C ARG A 90 -13.03 -1.33 7.67
N THR A 91 -12.54 -2.30 6.92
CA THR A 91 -13.06 -2.59 5.58
C THR A 91 -14.48 -3.12 5.67
N LEU A 92 -15.39 -2.56 4.90
CA LEU A 92 -16.80 -2.93 4.82
C LEU A 92 -17.10 -3.87 3.66
N GLY A 93 -16.33 -3.79 2.60
CA GLY A 93 -16.47 -4.63 1.41
C GLY A 93 -15.66 -4.11 0.23
N GLU A 94 -15.59 -4.96 -0.78
CA GLU A 94 -14.96 -4.66 -2.08
C GLU A 94 -15.97 -4.96 -3.18
N ASP A 95 -16.15 -4.02 -4.08
CA ASP A 95 -17.04 -4.13 -5.23
C ASP A 95 -16.27 -3.88 -6.54
N ARG A 96 -16.86 -4.31 -7.65
CA ARG A 96 -16.35 -3.99 -8.96
C ARG A 96 -16.77 -2.57 -9.32
N GLY A 97 -15.80 -1.69 -9.52
CA GLY A 97 -16.00 -0.33 -9.98
C GLY A 97 -16.08 -0.22 -11.50
N THR A 98 -16.07 1.02 -11.98
CA THR A 98 -15.99 1.35 -13.42
C THR A 98 -14.52 1.43 -13.87
N GLN A 99 -14.27 1.31 -15.19
CA GLN A 99 -12.94 1.51 -15.79
C GLN A 99 -11.82 0.67 -15.13
N ASP A 100 -12.09 -0.61 -14.90
CA ASP A 100 -11.16 -1.57 -14.28
C ASP A 100 -10.77 -1.26 -12.82
N HIS A 101 -11.44 -0.31 -12.17
CA HIS A 101 -11.27 -0.07 -10.75
C HIS A 101 -11.94 -1.14 -9.89
N ARG A 102 -11.40 -1.29 -8.68
CA ARG A 102 -12.09 -1.92 -7.55
C ARG A 102 -12.39 -0.84 -6.51
N GLU A 103 -13.60 -0.88 -5.99
CA GLU A 103 -14.07 0.03 -4.96
C GLU A 103 -13.99 -0.67 -3.61
N VAL A 104 -13.12 -0.16 -2.73
CA VAL A 104 -12.96 -0.68 -1.37
C VAL A 104 -13.63 0.31 -0.42
N ARG A 105 -14.74 -0.12 0.19
CA ARG A 105 -15.46 0.69 1.17
C ARG A 105 -14.87 0.49 2.56
N VAL A 106 -14.61 1.59 3.25
CA VAL A 106 -13.98 1.60 4.56
C VAL A 106 -14.74 2.50 5.51
N GLU A 107 -14.94 2.04 6.73
CA GLU A 107 -15.35 2.89 7.85
C GLU A 107 -14.11 3.36 8.59
N LEU A 108 -13.98 4.67 8.73
CA LEU A 108 -12.94 5.33 9.50
C LEU A 108 -13.55 5.98 10.74
N LYS A 109 -12.87 5.87 11.88
CA LYS A 109 -13.25 6.52 13.13
C LYS A 109 -12.14 7.46 13.59
N LYS A 110 -12.54 8.66 14.03
CA LYS A 110 -11.65 9.66 14.61
C LYS A 110 -12.36 10.42 15.71
N GLY A 111 -11.91 10.24 16.96
CA GLY A 111 -12.64 10.73 18.12
C GLY A 111 -14.08 10.20 18.12
N ASN A 112 -15.04 11.09 18.15
CA ASN A 112 -16.47 10.76 18.13
C ASN A 112 -17.07 10.66 16.71
N LEU A 113 -16.26 10.90 15.69
CA LEU A 113 -16.70 10.83 14.29
C LEU A 113 -16.54 9.43 13.74
N SER A 114 -17.55 8.94 13.03
CA SER A 114 -17.49 7.75 12.19
C SER A 114 -17.93 8.12 10.78
N ARG A 115 -17.12 7.77 9.79
CA ARG A 115 -17.37 8.09 8.37
C ARG A 115 -17.10 6.86 7.52
N GLN A 116 -17.94 6.66 6.51
CA GLN A 116 -17.69 5.69 5.47
C GLN A 116 -17.17 6.41 4.24
N THR A 117 -16.10 5.90 3.66
CA THR A 117 -15.47 6.43 2.47
C THR A 117 -15.15 5.30 1.50
N THR A 118 -14.97 5.63 0.23
CA THR A 118 -14.60 4.68 -0.81
C THR A 118 -13.22 5.00 -1.35
N PHE A 119 -12.37 3.98 -1.41
CA PHE A 119 -11.10 4.00 -2.11
C PHE A 119 -11.25 3.32 -3.46
N TYR A 120 -10.78 3.96 -4.50
CA TYR A 120 -10.73 3.42 -5.84
C TYR A 120 -9.32 2.89 -6.07
N THR A 121 -9.22 1.61 -6.38
CA THR A 121 -7.94 0.95 -6.64
C THR A 121 -7.89 0.45 -8.06
N ILE A 122 -6.70 0.48 -8.66
CA ILE A 122 -6.48 0.04 -10.04
C ILE A 122 -5.28 -0.90 -10.10
N GLN A 123 -5.36 -1.86 -11.02
CA GLN A 123 -4.24 -2.76 -11.26
C GLN A 123 -3.26 -2.14 -12.26
N GLY A 124 -2.01 -2.05 -11.86
CA GLY A 124 -0.90 -1.56 -12.66
C GLY A 124 0.11 -2.65 -13.03
N PRO A 125 1.36 -2.27 -13.31
CA PRO A 125 2.41 -3.20 -13.73
C PRO A 125 2.62 -4.34 -12.73
N ALA A 126 3.10 -5.47 -13.23
CA ALA A 126 3.34 -6.68 -12.45
C ALA A 126 2.12 -7.17 -11.66
N ARG A 127 0.91 -6.82 -12.11
CA ARG A 127 -0.38 -7.15 -11.47
C ARG A 127 -0.47 -6.63 -10.04
N ARG A 128 0.17 -5.50 -9.76
CA ARG A 128 0.11 -4.84 -8.45
C ARG A 128 -1.03 -3.85 -8.40
N TRP A 129 -1.65 -3.72 -7.24
CA TRP A 129 -2.77 -2.80 -7.00
C TRP A 129 -2.30 -1.51 -6.35
N TYR A 130 -2.85 -0.40 -6.81
CA TYR A 130 -2.56 0.95 -6.32
C TYR A 130 -3.86 1.63 -5.93
N VAL A 131 -3.80 2.47 -4.91
CA VAL A 131 -4.86 3.44 -4.63
C VAL A 131 -4.73 4.56 -5.67
N ASP A 132 -5.74 4.70 -6.52
CA ASP A 132 -5.76 5.69 -7.61
C ASP A 132 -6.56 6.95 -7.23
N ASN A 133 -7.66 6.75 -6.53
CA ASN A 133 -8.53 7.82 -6.08
C ASN A 133 -9.26 7.45 -4.78
N MET A 134 -9.91 8.44 -4.16
CA MET A 134 -10.67 8.25 -2.93
C MET A 134 -11.73 9.32 -2.74
N ASP A 135 -12.83 9.00 -2.05
CA ASP A 135 -13.87 9.97 -1.70
C ASP A 135 -13.45 10.81 -0.47
N ILE A 136 -12.78 11.95 -0.74
CA ILE A 136 -12.34 12.89 0.29
C ILE A 136 -13.53 13.63 0.91
N ALA A 137 -14.61 13.83 0.14
CA ALA A 137 -15.78 14.58 0.63
C ALA A 137 -16.42 13.91 1.84
N ALA A 138 -16.37 12.57 1.89
CA ALA A 138 -16.92 11.77 2.98
C ALA A 138 -16.19 12.00 4.32
N VAL A 139 -14.91 12.41 4.29
CA VAL A 139 -14.04 12.54 5.48
C VAL A 139 -13.50 13.97 5.67
N ARG A 140 -14.12 14.95 5.01
CA ARG A 140 -13.62 16.35 5.02
C ARG A 140 -13.45 16.94 6.42
N ASP A 141 -14.27 16.53 7.36
CA ASP A 141 -14.27 16.99 8.74
C ASP A 141 -13.14 16.38 9.59
N PHE A 142 -12.46 15.33 9.10
CA PHE A 142 -11.30 14.77 9.78
C PHE A 142 -10.06 15.66 9.71
N CYS A 143 -9.96 16.50 8.67
CA CYS A 143 -8.89 17.49 8.51
C CYS A 143 -9.24 18.86 9.11
N GLY A 144 -10.47 19.05 9.58
CA GLY A 144 -10.89 20.26 10.29
C GLY A 144 -10.25 20.35 11.68
N ASN A 145 -10.04 21.57 12.15
CA ASN A 145 -9.45 21.86 13.44
C ASN A 145 -10.33 21.25 14.56
N PRO A 146 -9.82 20.34 15.44
CA PRO A 146 -10.61 19.82 16.54
C PRO A 146 -10.86 20.83 17.68
N GLY A 147 -10.62 22.11 17.41
CA GLY A 147 -10.55 23.18 18.41
C GLY A 147 -11.60 24.28 18.39
N THR A 148 -12.65 24.21 17.55
CA THR A 148 -13.74 25.20 17.61
C THR A 148 -15.05 24.58 18.03
N GLY A 149 -15.03 23.80 19.10
CA GLY A 149 -16.19 23.63 19.95
C GLY A 149 -16.48 24.97 20.63
N ARG A 150 -17.11 25.88 19.89
CA ARG A 150 -17.63 27.14 20.47
C ARG A 150 -18.72 26.74 21.45
N SER A 151 -18.34 26.69 22.73
CA SER A 151 -19.30 26.75 23.84
C SER A 151 -20.13 28.01 23.63
N GLY A 152 -21.32 27.86 23.04
CA GLY A 152 -22.34 28.87 23.04
C GLY A 152 -22.93 29.01 24.44
N ARG A 153 -22.80 30.15 25.02
CA ARG A 153 -23.63 30.60 26.14
C ARG A 153 -25.07 30.72 25.70
#